data_bcb50795ec83ebbaed70b40a90ae231d
#
_entry.id   bcb50795ec83ebbaed70b40a90ae231d
#
_cell.length_a   1.000
_cell.length_b   1.000
_cell.length_c   1.000
_cell.angle_alpha   90.00
_cell.angle_beta   90.00
_cell.angle_gamma   90.00
#
_symmetry.space_group_name_H-M   'P 1'
#
loop_
_entity.id
_entity.type
_entity.pdbx_description
1 polymer ?
#
loop_
_entity_poly.entity_id
_entity_poly.type
_entity_poly.pdbx_seq_one_letter_code
_entity_poly.pdbx_strand_id
1 'polypeptide(L)'
;MTRRDAAARMRDELEAFIRGYREAIQWLAQPANRGDAADCIGRHMRVGRDEALQVYDRLLDPSNGIFRDMRISREGVDTVLRLRSIYGIPRKSLSDPDRYIDASYLSRALNK
;
A
#
# COMPACT_ATOMS: atom_id res chain seq x y z
N MET A 1 5.74 5.10 4.27
CA MET A 1 7.12 5.53 3.96
C MET A 1 7.84 5.93 5.24
N THR A 2 9.10 5.54 5.42
CA THR A 2 9.88 5.87 6.61
C THR A 2 11.36 6.05 6.26
N ARG A 3 12.12 6.67 7.17
CA ARG A 3 13.57 6.84 7.02
C ARG A 3 14.28 5.52 7.40
N ARG A 4 15.44 5.27 6.80
CA ARG A 4 16.19 4.03 7.03
C ARG A 4 16.60 3.85 8.48
N ASP A 5 17.04 4.91 9.16
CA ASP A 5 17.44 4.88 10.57
C ASP A 5 16.24 4.59 11.48
N ALA A 6 15.09 5.20 11.20
CA ALA A 6 13.85 4.93 11.93
C ALA A 6 13.37 3.50 11.70
N ALA A 7 13.41 3.02 10.45
CA ALA A 7 13.05 1.65 10.12
C ALA A 7 13.92 0.62 10.85
N ALA A 8 15.22 0.86 10.94
CA ALA A 8 16.12 -0.04 11.64
C ALA A 8 15.82 -0.11 13.14
N ARG A 9 15.49 1.03 13.79
CA ARG A 9 15.11 1.07 15.21
C ARG A 9 13.77 0.41 15.49
N MET A 10 12.83 0.49 14.54
CA MET A 10 11.45 -0.02 14.68
C MET A 10 11.22 -1.27 13.85
N ARG A 11 12.24 -2.08 13.70
CA ARG A 11 12.19 -3.25 12.82
C ARG A 11 11.04 -4.20 13.16
N ASP A 12 10.95 -4.58 14.44
CA ASP A 12 9.96 -5.56 14.89
C ASP A 12 8.53 -5.01 14.76
N GLU A 13 8.35 -3.73 15.06
CA GLU A 13 7.07 -3.05 14.92
C GLU A 13 6.66 -2.93 13.44
N LEU A 14 7.60 -2.63 12.54
CA LEU A 14 7.33 -2.57 11.10
C LEU A 14 6.94 -3.95 10.55
N GLU A 15 7.65 -4.99 10.95
CA GLU A 15 7.32 -6.35 10.53
C GLU A 15 5.94 -6.77 11.06
N ALA A 16 5.62 -6.44 12.31
CA ALA A 16 4.31 -6.68 12.89
C ALA A 16 3.21 -5.91 12.15
N PHE A 17 3.44 -4.65 11.80
CA PHE A 17 2.52 -3.83 11.02
C PHE A 17 2.26 -4.46 9.63
N ILE A 18 3.31 -4.91 8.96
CA ILE A 18 3.19 -5.54 7.64
C ILE A 18 2.36 -6.83 7.72
N ARG A 19 2.56 -7.65 8.76
CA ARG A 19 1.75 -8.86 8.97
C ARG A 19 0.28 -8.53 9.19
N GLY A 20 -0.01 -7.52 10.01
CA GLY A 20 -1.39 -7.06 10.22
C GLY A 20 -2.03 -6.53 8.94
N TYR A 21 -1.28 -5.79 8.15
CA TYR A 21 -1.74 -5.29 6.85
C TYR A 21 -2.04 -6.44 5.88
N ARG A 22 -1.20 -7.46 5.86
CA ARG A 22 -1.45 -8.68 5.07
C ARG A 22 -2.75 -9.37 5.48
N GLU A 23 -2.99 -9.52 6.77
CA GLU A 23 -4.24 -10.12 7.27
C GLU A 23 -5.45 -9.30 6.82
N ALA A 24 -5.36 -7.98 6.87
CA ALA A 24 -6.42 -7.10 6.39
C ALA A 24 -6.70 -7.29 4.89
N ILE A 25 -5.65 -7.38 4.08
CA ILE A 25 -5.79 -7.64 2.64
C ILE A 25 -6.45 -9.01 2.39
N GLN A 26 -6.02 -10.04 3.11
CA GLN A 26 -6.59 -11.38 2.99
C GLN A 26 -8.08 -11.39 3.37
N TRP A 27 -8.45 -10.66 4.42
CA TRP A 27 -9.84 -10.50 4.82
C TRP A 27 -10.67 -9.78 3.75
N LEU A 28 -10.14 -8.68 3.21
CA LEU A 28 -10.80 -7.92 2.13
C LEU A 28 -11.01 -8.76 0.87
N ALA A 29 -10.06 -9.63 0.55
CA ALA A 29 -10.11 -10.45 -0.67
C ALA A 29 -11.18 -11.53 -0.62
N GLN A 30 -11.77 -11.81 0.55
CA GLN A 30 -12.83 -12.80 0.66
C GLN A 30 -14.18 -12.20 0.27
N PRO A 31 -14.88 -12.74 -0.76
CA PRO A 31 -16.15 -12.19 -1.21
C PRO A 31 -17.23 -12.13 -0.13
N ALA A 32 -17.19 -13.02 0.85
CA ALA A 32 -18.12 -13.02 1.98
C ALA A 32 -18.02 -11.75 2.83
N ASN A 33 -16.89 -11.07 2.81
CA ASN A 33 -16.64 -9.85 3.60
C ASN A 33 -16.97 -8.55 2.85
N ARG A 34 -17.47 -8.65 1.62
CA ARG A 34 -17.76 -7.47 0.78
C ARG A 34 -18.69 -6.47 1.45
N GLY A 35 -19.78 -6.95 2.05
CA GLY A 35 -20.74 -6.09 2.75
C GLY A 35 -20.14 -5.39 3.95
N ASP A 36 -19.44 -6.11 4.81
CA ASP A 36 -18.79 -5.55 6.00
C ASP A 36 -17.67 -4.58 5.62
N ALA A 37 -16.91 -4.89 4.58
CA ALA A 37 -15.88 -3.98 4.06
C ALA A 37 -16.51 -2.69 3.52
N ALA A 38 -17.61 -2.77 2.79
CA ALA A 38 -18.32 -1.58 2.32
C ALA A 38 -18.84 -0.73 3.46
N ASP A 39 -19.35 -1.32 4.53
CA ASP A 39 -19.79 -0.60 5.72
C ASP A 39 -18.62 0.14 6.38
N CYS A 40 -17.46 -0.49 6.47
CA CYS A 40 -16.25 0.13 7.00
C CYS A 40 -15.79 1.31 6.13
N ILE A 41 -15.73 1.13 4.81
CA ILE A 41 -15.37 2.18 3.85
C ILE A 41 -16.34 3.35 3.95
N GLY A 42 -17.64 3.05 3.98
CA GLY A 42 -18.67 4.08 4.07
C GLY A 42 -18.53 4.96 5.31
N ARG A 43 -18.25 4.34 6.46
CA ARG A 43 -18.05 5.07 7.72
C ARG A 43 -16.80 5.95 7.69
N HIS A 44 -15.68 5.42 7.19
CA HIS A 44 -14.39 6.14 7.21
C HIS A 44 -14.30 7.21 6.13
N MET A 45 -14.86 6.96 4.96
CA MET A 45 -14.84 7.91 3.84
C MET A 45 -16.06 8.82 3.83
N ARG A 46 -17.06 8.56 4.65
CA ARG A 46 -18.32 9.31 4.71
C ARG A 46 -19.05 9.32 3.37
N VAL A 47 -19.13 8.16 2.75
CA VAL A 47 -19.86 7.97 1.48
C VAL A 47 -21.00 6.99 1.66
N GLY A 48 -21.96 7.01 0.73
CA GLY A 48 -23.10 6.10 0.73
C GLY A 48 -22.66 4.66 0.43
N ARG A 49 -23.59 3.72 0.68
CA ARG A 49 -23.31 2.29 0.48
C ARG A 49 -22.93 1.94 -0.94
N ASP A 50 -23.63 2.49 -1.94
CA ASP A 50 -23.35 2.20 -3.35
C ASP A 50 -21.97 2.69 -3.76
N GLU A 51 -21.58 3.86 -3.31
CA GLU A 51 -20.22 4.40 -3.51
C GLU A 51 -19.18 3.55 -2.81
N ALA A 52 -19.44 3.13 -1.58
CA ALA A 52 -18.54 2.27 -0.81
C ALA A 52 -18.32 0.93 -1.51
N LEU A 53 -19.36 0.33 -2.06
CA LEU A 53 -19.26 -0.90 -2.84
C LEU A 53 -18.43 -0.71 -4.10
N GLN A 54 -18.57 0.42 -4.79
CA GLN A 54 -17.74 0.75 -5.95
C GLN A 54 -16.27 0.91 -5.57
N VAL A 55 -15.98 1.55 -4.46
CA VAL A 55 -14.60 1.68 -3.93
C VAL A 55 -14.03 0.29 -3.65
N TYR A 56 -14.79 -0.57 -2.98
CA TYR A 56 -14.35 -1.93 -2.70
C TYR A 56 -14.03 -2.70 -3.99
N ASP A 57 -14.90 -2.64 -4.98
CA ASP A 57 -14.71 -3.35 -6.24
C ASP A 57 -13.46 -2.86 -6.99
N ARG A 58 -13.17 -1.56 -6.93
CA ARG A 58 -11.94 -0.99 -7.50
C ARG A 58 -10.69 -1.41 -6.76
N LEU A 59 -10.75 -1.47 -5.43
CA LEU A 59 -9.60 -1.92 -4.62
C LEU A 59 -9.20 -3.35 -4.94
N LEU A 60 -10.17 -4.21 -5.25
CA LEU A 60 -9.92 -5.63 -5.53
C LEU A 60 -9.86 -5.95 -7.02
N ASP A 61 -9.89 -4.95 -7.90
CA ASP A 61 -9.72 -5.15 -9.33
C ASP A 61 -8.36 -5.83 -9.59
N PRO A 62 -8.33 -7.00 -10.27
CA PRO A 62 -7.07 -7.71 -10.52
C PRO A 62 -6.04 -6.92 -11.33
N SER A 63 -6.50 -5.97 -12.18
CA SER A 63 -5.63 -5.20 -13.07
C SER A 63 -5.16 -3.89 -12.45
N ASN A 64 -6.04 -3.19 -11.72
CA ASN A 64 -5.81 -1.82 -11.26
C ASN A 64 -6.00 -1.64 -9.75
N GLY A 65 -6.30 -2.72 -9.04
CA GLY A 65 -6.48 -2.68 -7.59
C GLY A 65 -5.18 -2.77 -6.80
N ILE A 66 -5.31 -3.06 -5.50
CA ILE A 66 -4.17 -3.26 -4.61
C ILE A 66 -3.41 -4.53 -4.98
N PHE A 67 -2.11 -4.52 -4.75
CA PHE A 67 -1.31 -5.74 -4.88
C PHE A 67 -1.53 -6.63 -3.65
N ARG A 68 -2.15 -7.79 -3.87
CA ARG A 68 -2.48 -8.73 -2.79
C ARG A 68 -1.24 -9.34 -2.15
N ASP A 69 -0.13 -9.38 -2.86
CA ASP A 69 1.17 -9.82 -2.35
C ASP A 69 1.95 -8.69 -1.64
N MET A 70 1.35 -7.51 -1.55
CA MET A 70 1.92 -6.31 -0.92
C MET A 70 3.21 -5.79 -1.58
N ARG A 71 3.53 -6.26 -2.78
CA ARG A 71 4.72 -5.77 -3.48
C ARG A 71 4.61 -4.28 -3.78
N ILE A 72 5.75 -3.64 -3.89
CA ILE A 72 5.85 -2.25 -4.33
C ILE A 72 6.06 -2.25 -5.85
N SER A 73 5.23 -1.46 -6.57
CA SER A 73 5.43 -1.28 -8.02
C SER A 73 6.67 -0.43 -8.28
N ARG A 74 7.70 -1.06 -8.83
CA ARG A 74 8.93 -0.35 -9.22
C ARG A 74 8.63 0.72 -10.28
N GLU A 75 7.77 0.42 -11.23
CA GLU A 75 7.31 1.37 -12.25
C GLU A 75 6.54 2.54 -11.65
N GLY A 76 5.70 2.25 -10.66
CA GLY A 76 4.96 3.29 -9.93
C GLY A 76 5.89 4.25 -9.20
N VAL A 77 6.90 3.72 -8.52
CA VAL A 77 7.92 4.55 -7.84
C VAL A 77 8.70 5.37 -8.86
N ASP A 78 9.11 4.78 -9.98
CA ASP A 78 9.80 5.51 -11.05
C ASP A 78 8.96 6.69 -11.57
N THR A 79 7.67 6.47 -11.78
CA THR A 79 6.73 7.51 -12.20
C THR A 79 6.65 8.63 -11.17
N VAL A 80 6.54 8.31 -9.89
CA VAL A 80 6.51 9.30 -8.80
C VAL A 80 7.81 10.11 -8.78
N LEU A 81 8.96 9.46 -8.91
CA LEU A 81 10.26 10.14 -8.93
C LEU A 81 10.37 11.09 -10.13
N ARG A 82 9.88 10.68 -11.28
CA ARG A 82 9.86 11.51 -12.49
C ARG A 82 8.98 12.74 -12.31
N LEU A 83 7.76 12.55 -11.80
CA LEU A 83 6.84 13.66 -11.54
C LEU A 83 7.40 14.62 -10.49
N ARG A 84 8.00 14.09 -9.43
CA ARG A 84 8.65 14.90 -8.40
C ARG A 84 9.82 15.73 -8.96
N SER A 85 10.57 15.14 -9.88
CA SER A 85 11.70 15.84 -10.53
C SER A 85 11.23 16.99 -11.43
N ILE A 86 10.12 16.80 -12.15
CA ILE A 86 9.58 17.79 -13.09
C ILE A 86 8.85 18.92 -12.35
N TYR A 87 7.98 18.58 -11.40
CA TYR A 87 7.03 19.52 -10.79
C TYR A 87 7.34 19.88 -9.35
N GLY A 88 8.28 19.22 -8.72
CA GLY A 88 8.59 19.44 -7.31
C GLY A 88 9.39 20.74 -7.07
N ILE A 89 9.22 21.32 -5.88
CA ILE A 89 9.95 22.51 -5.41
C ILE A 89 10.61 22.16 -4.07
N PRO A 90 11.93 22.36 -3.92
CA PRO A 90 12.92 22.75 -4.93
C PRO A 90 13.08 21.70 -6.01
N ARG A 91 13.51 22.12 -7.19
CA ARG A 91 13.70 21.21 -8.31
C ARG A 91 14.83 20.22 -8.03
N LYS A 92 14.59 18.95 -8.27
CA LYS A 92 15.56 17.86 -8.08
C LYS A 92 15.56 16.95 -9.30
N SER A 93 16.64 16.23 -9.49
CA SER A 93 16.70 15.14 -10.45
C SER A 93 16.74 13.83 -9.69
N LEU A 94 15.60 13.17 -9.59
CA LEU A 94 15.44 11.92 -8.87
C LEU A 94 15.32 10.76 -9.86
N SER A 95 16.09 9.73 -9.64
CA SER A 95 16.10 8.53 -10.46
C SER A 95 16.41 7.31 -9.60
N ASP A 96 16.40 6.13 -10.22
CA ASP A 96 16.72 4.87 -9.57
C ASP A 96 15.74 4.52 -8.43
N PRO A 97 14.60 3.88 -8.76
CA PRO A 97 13.62 3.47 -7.76
C PRO A 97 14.19 2.60 -6.63
N ASP A 98 15.22 1.80 -6.91
CA ASP A 98 15.80 0.87 -5.94
C ASP A 98 16.43 1.58 -4.73
N ARG A 99 16.79 2.85 -4.85
CA ARG A 99 17.26 3.68 -3.74
C ARG A 99 16.18 3.95 -2.71
N TYR A 100 14.91 3.84 -3.10
CA TYR A 100 13.74 4.21 -2.29
C TYR A 100 12.91 3.02 -1.86
N ILE A 101 13.26 1.81 -2.31
CA ILE A 101 12.54 0.58 -2.03
C ILE A 101 13.44 -0.34 -1.20
N ASP A 102 12.93 -0.80 -0.07
CA ASP A 102 13.56 -1.85 0.72
C ASP A 102 12.52 -2.94 1.00
N ALA A 103 12.55 -3.99 0.20
CA ALA A 103 11.64 -5.12 0.31
C ALA A 103 12.05 -6.14 1.40
N SER A 104 13.17 -5.93 2.08
CA SER A 104 13.65 -6.88 3.09
C SER A 104 12.72 -7.01 4.28
N TYR A 105 12.07 -5.92 4.69
CA TYR A 105 11.09 -5.92 5.78
C TYR A 105 9.87 -6.76 5.42
N LEU A 106 9.36 -6.62 4.20
CA LEU A 106 8.26 -7.44 3.70
C LEU A 106 8.65 -8.92 3.69
N SER A 107 9.81 -9.25 3.13
CA SER A 107 10.28 -10.64 3.05
C SER A 107 10.40 -11.27 4.44
N ARG A 108 10.96 -10.57 5.41
CA ARG A 108 11.07 -11.08 6.78
C ARG A 108 9.70 -11.24 7.45
N ALA A 109 8.81 -10.27 7.27
CA ALA A 109 7.47 -10.31 7.86
C ALA A 109 6.66 -11.50 7.35
N LEU A 110 6.77 -11.82 6.07
CA LEU A 110 6.00 -12.91 5.46
C LEU A 110 6.58 -14.30 5.75
N ASN A 111 7.86 -14.38 6.15
CA ASN A 111 8.54 -15.65 6.45
C ASN A 111 8.49 -16.03 7.93
N LYS A 112 7.84 -15.27 8.77
CA LYS A 112 7.65 -15.58 10.21
C LYS A 112 6.34 -16.31 10.47
#